data_f112d1268a21d1f23984d99fe2e6ddd6
#
_entry.id   f112d1268a21d1f23984d99fe2e6ddd6
#
_cell.length_a   1.000
_cell.length_b   1.000
_cell.length_c   1.000
_cell.angle_alpha   90.00
_cell.angle_beta   90.00
_cell.angle_gamma   90.00
#
_symmetry.space_group_name_H-M   'P 1'
#
loop_
_entity.id
_entity.type
_entity.pdbx_description
1 polymer ?
#
loop_
_entity_poly.entity_id
_entity_poly.type
_entity_poly.pdbx_seq_one_letter_code
_entity_poly.pdbx_strand_id
1 'polypeptide(L)'
;VEPATIVLESEPGARLVADHLPGEAPALVFLHGLTSVRVGEKSSILFAEARHLGRAAWRFDFRGHGASSGELATTTLGALIADTRAVLEQAGPAVLIGSSLGGLVAAWTAARHPALVLGLSLLAPAFRFLPRLRAKLDPAGRLVLPHSGGVLEFSPRVLEDFEEHDEEEMARAIRQPTQVFHGRLDDTVPVDASEEFLARIGSARKELLVLGDGDHRLNREFPALLRRALTFHGLDRGCGRSAPASRDSAP
;
A
#
# COMPACT_ATOMS: atom_id res chain seq x y z
N VAL A 1 23.94 -3.73 -3.14
CA VAL A 1 23.55 -2.64 -4.07
C VAL A 1 22.81 -1.59 -3.26
N GLU A 2 23.12 -0.31 -3.47
CA GLU A 2 22.41 0.82 -2.84
C GLU A 2 21.18 1.21 -3.68
N PRO A 3 20.07 1.67 -3.04
CA PRO A 3 18.92 2.15 -3.78
C PRO A 3 19.27 3.41 -4.59
N ALA A 4 18.73 3.52 -5.79
CA ALA A 4 18.82 4.72 -6.60
C ALA A 4 17.54 5.54 -6.46
N THR A 5 17.67 6.85 -6.28
CA THR A 5 16.54 7.78 -6.36
C THR A 5 16.32 8.18 -7.81
N ILE A 6 15.11 8.05 -8.29
CA ILE A 6 14.68 8.37 -9.66
C ILE A 6 13.47 9.30 -9.64
N VAL A 7 13.26 9.98 -10.76
CA VAL A 7 12.10 10.83 -10.98
C VAL A 7 11.28 10.24 -12.11
N LEU A 8 9.98 10.08 -11.87
CA LEU A 8 9.00 9.58 -12.82
C LEU A 8 7.96 10.66 -13.08
N GLU A 9 7.26 10.56 -14.20
CA GLU A 9 6.08 11.37 -14.49
C GLU A 9 4.87 10.44 -14.58
N SER A 10 3.86 10.67 -13.72
CA SER A 10 2.64 9.86 -13.71
C SER A 10 1.58 10.37 -14.66
N GLU A 11 1.54 11.69 -14.84
CA GLU A 11 0.70 12.43 -15.78
C GLU A 11 1.44 13.71 -16.15
N PRO A 12 1.11 14.39 -17.27
CA PRO A 12 1.77 15.63 -17.67
C PRO A 12 1.91 16.64 -16.52
N GLY A 13 3.14 16.94 -16.11
CA GLY A 13 3.46 17.84 -15.01
C GLY A 13 3.41 17.22 -13.61
N ALA A 14 2.98 15.98 -13.45
CA ALA A 14 2.97 15.27 -12.16
C ALA A 14 4.26 14.47 -11.97
N ARG A 15 5.25 15.09 -11.32
CA ARG A 15 6.56 14.51 -11.03
C ARG A 15 6.53 13.73 -9.73
N LEU A 16 6.92 12.45 -9.77
CA LEU A 16 7.06 11.57 -8.63
C LEU A 16 8.53 11.30 -8.32
N VAL A 17 8.88 11.25 -7.06
CA VAL A 17 10.20 10.84 -6.59
C VAL A 17 10.11 9.46 -5.96
N ALA A 18 10.87 8.52 -6.50
CA ALA A 18 10.89 7.13 -6.08
C ALA A 18 12.32 6.67 -5.77
N ASP A 19 12.44 5.72 -4.85
CA ASP A 19 13.67 4.96 -4.64
C ASP A 19 13.45 3.55 -5.17
N HIS A 20 14.43 3.08 -5.94
CA HIS A 20 14.47 1.73 -6.50
C HIS A 20 15.69 0.97 -5.98
N LEU A 21 15.47 -0.18 -5.38
CA LEU A 21 16.49 -1.18 -5.07
C LEU A 21 16.45 -2.25 -6.18
N PRO A 22 17.52 -2.39 -6.99
CA PRO A 22 17.60 -3.44 -7.99
C PRO A 22 17.64 -4.83 -7.35
N GLY A 23 17.00 -5.80 -8.02
CA GLY A 23 16.93 -7.18 -7.56
C GLY A 23 16.05 -8.03 -8.47
N GLU A 24 15.72 -9.22 -8.03
CA GLU A 24 14.89 -10.14 -8.79
C GLU A 24 13.40 -9.85 -8.67
N ALA A 25 12.68 -10.14 -9.75
CA ALA A 25 11.21 -10.07 -9.80
C ALA A 25 10.58 -11.25 -9.01
N PRO A 26 9.34 -11.07 -8.56
CA PRO A 26 8.57 -9.83 -8.61
C PRO A 26 9.08 -8.80 -7.61
N ALA A 27 8.93 -7.52 -7.96
CA ALA A 27 9.28 -6.42 -7.08
C ALA A 27 8.30 -6.30 -5.90
N LEU A 28 8.79 -5.74 -4.78
CA LEU A 28 7.98 -5.30 -3.66
C LEU A 28 7.79 -3.78 -3.76
N VAL A 29 6.56 -3.30 -3.79
CA VAL A 29 6.27 -1.86 -3.85
C VAL A 29 5.59 -1.41 -2.58
N PHE A 30 6.20 -0.47 -1.85
CA PHE A 30 5.64 0.08 -0.62
C PHE A 30 4.86 1.37 -0.90
N LEU A 31 3.61 1.41 -0.42
CA LEU A 31 2.70 2.56 -0.50
C LEU A 31 2.48 3.12 0.92
N HIS A 32 2.91 4.36 1.13
CA HIS A 32 2.81 5.02 2.44
C HIS A 32 1.40 5.56 2.76
N GLY A 33 1.14 5.89 4.02
CA GLY A 33 -0.12 6.48 4.48
C GLY A 33 -0.22 7.98 4.24
N LEU A 34 -1.41 8.54 4.52
CA LEU A 34 -1.67 9.98 4.49
C LEU A 34 -0.66 10.72 5.40
N THR A 35 -0.16 11.85 4.96
CA THR A 35 0.86 12.67 5.66
C THR A 35 2.21 11.97 5.94
N SER A 36 2.46 10.82 5.31
CA SER A 36 3.73 10.11 5.38
C SER A 36 4.58 10.38 4.13
N VAL A 37 5.76 9.79 4.07
CA VAL A 37 6.69 9.91 2.94
C VAL A 37 7.32 8.56 2.62
N ARG A 38 7.96 8.46 1.44
CA ARG A 38 8.59 7.23 0.96
C ARG A 38 9.65 6.67 1.91
N VAL A 39 10.42 7.55 2.57
CA VAL A 39 11.46 7.14 3.53
C VAL A 39 10.89 7.17 4.94
N GLY A 40 10.38 6.05 5.38
CA GLY A 40 9.84 5.85 6.73
C GLY A 40 10.34 4.54 7.32
N GLU A 41 9.95 4.26 8.56
CA GLU A 41 10.36 3.06 9.30
C GLU A 41 10.00 1.77 8.53
N LYS A 42 8.73 1.60 8.14
CA LYS A 42 8.27 0.41 7.42
C LYS A 42 8.95 0.22 6.08
N SER A 43 9.04 1.27 5.27
CA SER A 43 9.69 1.18 3.96
C SER A 43 11.18 0.88 4.07
N SER A 44 11.85 1.36 5.12
CA SER A 44 13.26 1.06 5.38
C SER A 44 13.48 -0.40 5.80
N ILE A 45 12.59 -0.94 6.63
CA ILE A 45 12.58 -2.37 7.00
C ILE A 45 12.34 -3.23 5.75
N LEU A 46 11.36 -2.85 4.90
CA LEU A 46 11.08 -3.56 3.65
C LEU A 46 12.31 -3.58 2.72
N PHE A 47 12.98 -2.44 2.56
CA PHE A 47 14.18 -2.35 1.71
C PHE A 47 15.34 -3.18 2.24
N ALA A 48 15.53 -3.22 3.57
CA ALA A 48 16.54 -4.07 4.20
C ALA A 48 16.25 -5.57 3.95
N GLU A 49 15.00 -5.99 4.11
CA GLU A 49 14.58 -7.37 3.87
C GLU A 49 14.65 -7.75 2.38
N ALA A 50 14.20 -6.87 1.48
CA ALA A 50 14.31 -7.07 0.03
C ALA A 50 15.77 -7.24 -0.40
N ARG A 51 16.68 -6.41 0.13
CA ARG A 51 18.13 -6.53 -0.10
C ARG A 51 18.66 -7.87 0.38
N HIS A 52 18.26 -8.30 1.58
CA HIS A 52 18.66 -9.59 2.14
C HIS A 52 18.23 -10.77 1.26
N LEU A 53 17.04 -10.67 0.68
CA LEU A 53 16.45 -11.69 -0.19
C LEU A 53 16.87 -11.56 -1.67
N GLY A 54 17.63 -10.51 -2.04
CA GLY A 54 18.03 -10.25 -3.43
C GLY A 54 16.88 -9.79 -4.34
N ARG A 55 15.78 -9.26 -3.76
CA ARG A 55 14.59 -8.85 -4.51
C ARG A 55 14.59 -7.37 -4.84
N ALA A 56 13.99 -7.06 -5.99
CA ALA A 56 13.70 -5.68 -6.36
C ALA A 56 12.68 -5.07 -5.38
N ALA A 57 12.90 -3.81 -5.00
CA ALA A 57 11.96 -3.07 -4.17
C ALA A 57 11.83 -1.62 -4.62
N TRP A 58 10.63 -1.08 -4.45
CA TRP A 58 10.28 0.29 -4.78
C TRP A 58 9.54 0.94 -3.63
N ARG A 59 9.80 2.22 -3.41
CA ARG A 59 9.02 3.13 -2.57
C ARG A 59 9.01 4.50 -3.22
N PHE A 60 7.93 5.23 -3.11
CA PHE A 60 7.81 6.54 -3.75
C PHE A 60 6.97 7.48 -2.89
N ASP A 61 7.17 8.77 -3.07
CA ASP A 61 6.26 9.77 -2.52
C ASP A 61 5.09 9.93 -3.47
N PHE A 62 3.87 9.76 -2.99
CA PHE A 62 2.68 10.17 -3.72
C PHE A 62 2.74 11.66 -4.06
N ARG A 63 2.05 12.10 -5.12
CA ARG A 63 1.89 13.54 -5.36
C ARG A 63 1.33 14.23 -4.11
N GLY A 64 1.74 15.47 -3.87
CA GLY A 64 1.41 16.21 -2.66
C GLY A 64 2.11 15.74 -1.39
N HIS A 65 3.06 14.80 -1.49
CA HIS A 65 3.85 14.30 -0.36
C HIS A 65 5.36 14.37 -0.66
N GLY A 66 6.14 14.52 0.40
CA GLY A 66 7.58 14.41 0.38
C GLY A 66 8.25 15.28 -0.68
N ALA A 67 8.97 14.65 -1.62
CA ALA A 67 9.69 15.32 -2.70
C ALA A 67 8.97 15.29 -4.06
N SER A 68 7.80 14.65 -4.13
CA SER A 68 6.94 14.64 -5.32
C SER A 68 6.22 15.98 -5.49
N SER A 69 5.81 16.30 -6.71
CA SER A 69 5.07 17.54 -7.02
C SER A 69 3.61 17.46 -6.54
N GLY A 70 2.91 18.59 -6.64
CA GLY A 70 1.51 18.71 -6.27
C GLY A 70 1.30 19.12 -4.82
N GLU A 71 0.05 19.22 -4.42
CA GLU A 71 -0.37 19.61 -3.08
C GLU A 71 -1.30 18.55 -2.50
N LEU A 72 -1.09 18.16 -1.25
CA LEU A 72 -1.91 17.16 -0.57
C LEU A 72 -3.39 17.58 -0.54
N ALA A 73 -3.65 18.86 -0.34
CA ALA A 73 -5.00 19.44 -0.26
C ALA A 73 -5.85 19.24 -1.54
N THR A 74 -5.21 19.02 -2.68
CA THR A 74 -5.88 18.84 -3.98
C THR A 74 -5.71 17.45 -4.57
N THR A 75 -4.98 16.57 -3.88
CA THR A 75 -4.65 15.23 -4.37
C THR A 75 -5.85 14.28 -4.20
N THR A 76 -6.39 13.81 -5.32
CA THR A 76 -7.53 12.89 -5.40
C THR A 76 -7.10 11.42 -5.28
N LEU A 77 -8.04 10.53 -4.99
CA LEU A 77 -7.80 9.09 -4.96
C LEU A 77 -7.42 8.57 -6.36
N GLY A 78 -8.11 9.04 -7.40
CA GLY A 78 -7.79 8.72 -8.80
C GLY A 78 -6.36 9.10 -9.16
N ALA A 79 -5.89 10.25 -8.68
CA ALA A 79 -4.51 10.69 -8.87
C ALA A 79 -3.48 9.78 -8.17
N LEU A 80 -3.75 9.34 -6.94
CA LEU A 80 -2.88 8.39 -6.22
C LEU A 80 -2.81 7.01 -6.89
N ILE A 81 -3.92 6.56 -7.49
CA ILE A 81 -3.95 5.32 -8.28
C ILE A 81 -3.09 5.48 -9.55
N ALA A 82 -3.19 6.63 -10.23
CA ALA A 82 -2.35 6.93 -11.41
C ALA A 82 -0.86 6.98 -11.06
N ASP A 83 -0.50 7.56 -9.91
CA ASP A 83 0.88 7.56 -9.40
C ASP A 83 1.40 6.14 -9.19
N THR A 84 0.60 5.29 -8.54
CA THR A 84 0.97 3.89 -8.29
C THR A 84 1.13 3.12 -9.60
N ARG A 85 0.23 3.33 -10.58
CA ARG A 85 0.33 2.73 -11.90
C ARG A 85 1.64 3.13 -12.59
N ALA A 86 2.01 4.40 -12.59
CA ALA A 86 3.25 4.87 -13.21
C ALA A 86 4.50 4.20 -12.60
N VAL A 87 4.52 4.01 -11.28
CA VAL A 87 5.60 3.26 -10.62
C VAL A 87 5.61 1.79 -11.05
N LEU A 88 4.43 1.15 -11.15
CA LEU A 88 4.32 -0.25 -11.57
C LEU A 88 4.69 -0.47 -13.05
N GLU A 89 4.47 0.50 -13.91
CA GLU A 89 4.91 0.45 -15.32
C GLU A 89 6.45 0.40 -15.42
N GLN A 90 7.18 0.94 -14.44
CA GLN A 90 8.64 0.85 -14.35
C GLN A 90 9.11 -0.41 -13.60
N ALA A 91 8.39 -0.78 -12.54
CA ALA A 91 8.75 -1.91 -11.69
C ALA A 91 8.41 -3.27 -12.31
N GLY A 92 7.48 -3.30 -13.28
CA GLY A 92 6.80 -4.51 -13.73
C GLY A 92 5.75 -5.00 -12.73
N PRO A 93 5.07 -6.13 -13.02
CA PRO A 93 4.10 -6.71 -12.11
C PRO A 93 4.71 -7.00 -10.73
N ALA A 94 4.05 -6.51 -9.66
CA ALA A 94 4.62 -6.45 -8.33
C ALA A 94 3.63 -6.88 -7.23
N VAL A 95 4.16 -7.18 -6.05
CA VAL A 95 3.39 -7.30 -4.81
C VAL A 95 3.36 -5.94 -4.13
N LEU A 96 2.16 -5.43 -3.84
CA LEU A 96 1.96 -4.16 -3.16
C LEU A 96 1.85 -4.36 -1.65
N ILE A 97 2.60 -3.56 -0.90
CA ILE A 97 2.55 -3.50 0.56
C ILE A 97 2.12 -2.08 0.93
N GLY A 98 0.85 -1.92 1.32
CA GLY A 98 0.25 -0.62 1.55
C GLY A 98 -0.17 -0.40 3.00
N SER A 99 0.12 0.78 3.55
CA SER A 99 -0.25 1.15 4.92
C SER A 99 -1.31 2.25 4.92
N SER A 100 -2.42 2.07 5.65
CA SER A 100 -3.50 3.05 5.78
C SER A 100 -4.03 3.51 4.41
N LEU A 101 -3.90 4.80 4.05
CA LEU A 101 -4.25 5.31 2.71
C LEU A 101 -3.54 4.54 1.60
N GLY A 102 -2.25 4.21 1.78
CA GLY A 102 -1.52 3.39 0.81
C GLY A 102 -2.12 1.99 0.64
N GLY A 103 -2.75 1.44 1.68
CA GLY A 103 -3.50 0.19 1.61
C GLY A 103 -4.78 0.31 0.77
N LEU A 104 -5.53 1.40 0.92
CA LEU A 104 -6.70 1.71 0.09
C LEU A 104 -6.30 1.89 -1.39
N VAL A 105 -5.24 2.68 -1.64
CA VAL A 105 -4.72 2.91 -3.02
C VAL A 105 -4.23 1.60 -3.65
N ALA A 106 -3.54 0.74 -2.89
CA ALA A 106 -3.09 -0.57 -3.37
C ALA A 106 -4.28 -1.46 -3.80
N ALA A 107 -5.36 -1.48 -3.00
CA ALA A 107 -6.57 -2.23 -3.33
C ALA A 107 -7.24 -1.69 -4.61
N TRP A 108 -7.38 -0.38 -4.75
CA TRP A 108 -7.91 0.25 -5.97
C TRP A 108 -7.02 -0.01 -7.19
N THR A 109 -5.69 0.04 -7.02
CA THR A 109 -4.76 -0.27 -8.10
C THR A 109 -4.91 -1.71 -8.57
N ALA A 110 -5.07 -2.66 -7.64
CA ALA A 110 -5.29 -4.07 -7.99
C ALA A 110 -6.62 -4.29 -8.73
N ALA A 111 -7.68 -3.58 -8.37
CA ALA A 111 -8.98 -3.66 -9.03
C ALA A 111 -8.92 -3.08 -10.46
N ARG A 112 -8.28 -1.93 -10.65
CA ARG A 112 -8.23 -1.21 -11.94
C ARG A 112 -7.13 -1.68 -12.89
N HIS A 113 -6.01 -2.16 -12.34
CA HIS A 113 -4.82 -2.58 -13.09
C HIS A 113 -4.38 -4.00 -12.71
N PRO A 114 -5.27 -5.02 -12.84
CA PRO A 114 -5.02 -6.37 -12.32
C PRO A 114 -3.79 -7.06 -12.91
N ALA A 115 -3.38 -6.69 -14.12
CA ALA A 115 -2.19 -7.25 -14.76
C ALA A 115 -0.86 -6.75 -14.13
N LEU A 116 -0.88 -5.62 -13.42
CA LEU A 116 0.30 -5.03 -12.78
C LEU A 116 0.44 -5.43 -11.31
N VAL A 117 -0.57 -6.06 -10.70
CA VAL A 117 -0.56 -6.41 -9.28
C VAL A 117 -0.65 -7.92 -9.10
N LEU A 118 0.38 -8.51 -8.52
CA LEU A 118 0.48 -9.96 -8.28
C LEU A 118 -0.07 -10.37 -6.91
N GLY A 119 -0.14 -9.45 -5.97
CA GLY A 119 -0.64 -9.70 -4.63
C GLY A 119 -0.69 -8.44 -3.78
N LEU A 120 -1.45 -8.51 -2.68
CA LEU A 120 -1.66 -7.41 -1.74
C LEU A 120 -1.32 -7.83 -0.31
N SER A 121 -0.55 -7.00 0.41
CA SER A 121 -0.41 -7.06 1.85
C SER A 121 -0.74 -5.68 2.43
N LEU A 122 -1.88 -5.58 3.09
CA LEU A 122 -2.49 -4.33 3.52
C LEU A 122 -2.40 -4.18 5.04
N LEU A 123 -1.85 -3.07 5.53
CA LEU A 123 -1.67 -2.76 6.95
C LEU A 123 -2.66 -1.67 7.35
N ALA A 124 -3.64 -2.02 8.18
CA ALA A 124 -4.69 -1.11 8.64
C ALA A 124 -5.25 -0.24 7.50
N PRO A 125 -5.68 -0.85 6.36
CA PRO A 125 -6.07 -0.10 5.17
C PRO A 125 -7.23 0.84 5.45
N ALA A 126 -7.20 2.04 4.88
CA ALA A 126 -8.19 3.09 5.13
C ALA A 126 -9.53 2.82 4.42
N PHE A 127 -10.07 1.60 4.52
CA PHE A 127 -11.40 1.27 4.00
C PHE A 127 -12.50 2.04 4.73
N ARG A 128 -13.62 2.26 4.06
CA ARG A 128 -14.71 3.15 4.50
C ARG A 128 -14.19 4.57 4.81
N PHE A 129 -13.24 5.04 4.00
CA PHE A 129 -12.59 6.32 4.22
C PHE A 129 -13.55 7.50 4.00
N LEU A 130 -14.36 7.46 2.95
CA LEU A 130 -15.29 8.53 2.61
C LEU A 130 -16.31 8.86 3.71
N PRO A 131 -17.06 7.90 4.30
CA PRO A 131 -17.97 8.20 5.41
C PRO A 131 -17.28 8.88 6.59
N ARG A 132 -16.02 8.54 6.82
CA ARG A 132 -15.21 9.09 7.90
C ARG A 132 -14.68 10.49 7.58
N LEU A 133 -14.36 10.78 6.32
CA LEU A 133 -14.06 12.13 5.87
C LEU A 133 -15.29 13.04 6.01
N ARG A 134 -16.46 12.56 5.59
CA ARG A 134 -17.73 13.30 5.73
C ARG A 134 -18.06 13.63 7.19
N ALA A 135 -17.78 12.72 8.12
CA ALA A 135 -17.97 12.96 9.56
C ALA A 135 -17.03 14.04 10.14
N LYS A 136 -15.99 14.43 9.39
CA LYS A 136 -15.03 15.47 9.78
C LYS A 136 -15.27 16.82 9.09
N LEU A 137 -16.34 16.95 8.30
CA LEU A 137 -16.69 18.23 7.69
C LEU A 137 -17.04 19.26 8.76
N ASP A 138 -16.57 20.48 8.57
CA ASP A 138 -16.98 21.61 9.39
C ASP A 138 -18.45 22.04 9.08
N PRO A 139 -19.04 22.96 9.86
CA PRO A 139 -20.40 23.46 9.60
C PRO A 139 -20.58 24.12 8.23
N ALA A 140 -19.49 24.52 7.56
CA ALA A 140 -19.52 25.07 6.21
C ALA A 140 -19.32 23.99 5.12
N GLY A 141 -19.25 22.70 5.50
CA GLY A 141 -19.05 21.58 4.58
C GLY A 141 -17.61 21.39 4.08
N ARG A 142 -16.62 21.99 4.76
CA ARG A 142 -15.21 21.89 4.37
C ARG A 142 -14.52 20.75 5.14
N LEU A 143 -13.70 19.99 4.43
CA LEU A 143 -12.84 18.97 5.07
C LEU A 143 -11.58 19.63 5.59
N VAL A 144 -11.45 19.72 6.89
CA VAL A 144 -10.34 20.36 7.57
C VAL A 144 -9.71 19.38 8.55
N LEU A 145 -8.45 19.02 8.34
CA LEU A 145 -7.73 18.07 9.19
C LEU A 145 -6.51 18.73 9.86
N PRO A 146 -6.32 18.54 11.16
CA PRO A 146 -5.10 18.97 11.84
C PRO A 146 -3.91 18.14 11.36
N HIS A 147 -2.76 18.77 11.18
CA HIS A 147 -1.48 18.11 10.91
C HIS A 147 -0.32 18.86 11.57
N SER A 148 0.89 18.32 11.52
CA SER A 148 2.06 18.86 12.21
C SER A 148 2.47 20.28 11.82
N GLY A 149 2.03 20.76 10.65
CA GLY A 149 2.29 22.11 10.14
C GLY A 149 1.12 23.08 10.34
N GLY A 150 0.04 22.67 11.05
CA GLY A 150 -1.16 23.48 11.26
C GLY A 150 -2.44 22.76 10.84
N VAL A 151 -3.20 23.36 9.95
CA VAL A 151 -4.50 22.86 9.47
C VAL A 151 -4.44 22.67 7.96
N LEU A 152 -4.85 21.50 7.49
CA LEU A 152 -4.96 21.17 6.08
C LEU A 152 -6.44 21.22 5.67
N GLU A 153 -6.78 22.15 4.78
CA GLU A 153 -8.12 22.25 4.17
C GLU A 153 -8.08 21.58 2.80
N PHE A 154 -8.88 20.56 2.62
CA PHE A 154 -8.95 19.84 1.35
C PHE A 154 -9.90 20.51 0.36
N SER A 155 -9.51 20.50 -0.91
CA SER A 155 -10.38 20.93 -1.99
C SER A 155 -11.65 20.06 -2.05
N PRO A 156 -12.84 20.63 -2.33
CA PRO A 156 -14.07 19.88 -2.54
C PRO A 156 -13.91 18.75 -3.58
N ARG A 157 -13.10 18.97 -4.60
CA ARG A 157 -12.79 17.95 -5.63
C ARG A 157 -12.25 16.65 -5.07
N VAL A 158 -11.56 16.69 -3.92
CA VAL A 158 -11.07 15.47 -3.27
C VAL A 158 -12.23 14.61 -2.77
N LEU A 159 -13.25 15.21 -2.15
CA LEU A 159 -14.44 14.48 -1.71
C LEU A 159 -15.27 13.97 -2.88
N GLU A 160 -15.47 14.79 -3.91
CA GLU A 160 -16.19 14.42 -5.14
C GLU A 160 -15.52 13.18 -5.79
N ASP A 161 -14.19 13.19 -5.92
CA ASP A 161 -13.46 12.07 -6.47
C ASP A 161 -13.62 10.78 -5.63
N PHE A 162 -13.58 10.88 -4.28
CA PHE A 162 -13.86 9.73 -3.43
C PHE A 162 -15.30 9.20 -3.60
N GLU A 163 -16.28 10.04 -3.91
CA GLU A 163 -17.66 9.65 -4.16
C GLU A 163 -17.85 8.87 -5.48
N GLU A 164 -16.97 9.12 -6.45
CA GLU A 164 -16.91 8.37 -7.71
C GLU A 164 -16.32 6.94 -7.55
N HIS A 165 -15.83 6.60 -6.34
CA HIS A 165 -15.11 5.36 -6.05
C HIS A 165 -15.92 4.43 -5.14
N ASP A 166 -16.63 3.46 -5.73
CA ASP A 166 -17.37 2.43 -4.99
C ASP A 166 -16.44 1.33 -4.44
N GLU A 167 -16.19 1.37 -3.11
CA GLU A 167 -15.33 0.38 -2.45
C GLU A 167 -15.88 -1.05 -2.51
N GLU A 168 -17.20 -1.23 -2.66
CA GLU A 168 -17.80 -2.56 -2.78
C GLU A 168 -17.52 -3.16 -4.16
N GLU A 169 -17.64 -2.36 -5.23
CA GLU A 169 -17.26 -2.76 -6.58
C GLU A 169 -15.76 -3.08 -6.64
N MET A 170 -14.92 -2.21 -6.08
CA MET A 170 -13.48 -2.46 -5.96
C MET A 170 -13.19 -3.82 -5.31
N ALA A 171 -13.77 -4.09 -4.15
CA ALA A 171 -13.52 -5.34 -3.43
C ALA A 171 -13.92 -6.55 -4.28
N ARG A 172 -15.07 -6.52 -4.93
CA ARG A 172 -15.51 -7.61 -5.83
C ARG A 172 -14.61 -7.81 -7.04
N ALA A 173 -13.93 -6.78 -7.51
CA ALA A 173 -13.05 -6.86 -8.68
C ALA A 173 -11.68 -7.51 -8.37
N ILE A 174 -11.20 -7.43 -7.13
CA ILE A 174 -9.88 -7.94 -6.74
C ILE A 174 -9.86 -9.47 -6.77
N ARG A 175 -8.91 -10.05 -7.52
CA ARG A 175 -8.68 -11.50 -7.64
C ARG A 175 -7.32 -11.93 -7.11
N GLN A 176 -6.41 -10.98 -6.89
CA GLN A 176 -5.05 -11.23 -6.43
C GLN A 176 -5.05 -11.80 -5.00
N PRO A 177 -4.09 -12.69 -4.66
CA PRO A 177 -3.86 -13.09 -3.28
C PRO A 177 -3.74 -11.88 -2.37
N THR A 178 -4.59 -11.82 -1.34
CA THR A 178 -4.71 -10.64 -0.47
C THR A 178 -4.61 -11.01 0.99
N GLN A 179 -3.69 -10.38 1.69
CA GLN A 179 -3.54 -10.47 3.14
C GLN A 179 -3.74 -9.09 3.78
N VAL A 180 -4.52 -9.05 4.84
CA VAL A 180 -4.77 -7.84 5.62
C VAL A 180 -4.30 -8.04 7.05
N PHE A 181 -3.58 -7.05 7.57
CA PHE A 181 -3.16 -6.94 8.97
C PHE A 181 -3.87 -5.76 9.61
N HIS A 182 -4.52 -5.96 10.75
CA HIS A 182 -5.23 -4.89 11.42
C HIS A 182 -5.04 -4.97 12.93
N GLY A 183 -4.82 -3.83 13.57
CA GLY A 183 -4.74 -3.73 15.02
C GLY A 183 -6.15 -3.68 15.64
N ARG A 184 -6.39 -4.44 16.71
CA ARG A 184 -7.67 -4.36 17.42
C ARG A 184 -7.87 -3.04 18.15
N LEU A 185 -6.77 -2.39 18.53
CA LEU A 185 -6.75 -1.09 19.21
C LEU A 185 -6.60 0.08 18.22
N ASP A 186 -6.89 -0.13 16.92
CA ASP A 186 -6.88 0.92 15.91
C ASP A 186 -8.03 1.90 16.16
N ASP A 187 -7.69 3.11 16.62
CA ASP A 187 -8.62 4.22 16.89
C ASP A 187 -8.88 5.09 15.65
N THR A 188 -8.14 4.84 14.59
CA THR A 188 -8.18 5.60 13.33
C THR A 188 -9.04 4.91 12.29
N VAL A 189 -8.84 3.62 12.04
CA VAL A 189 -9.63 2.79 11.12
C VAL A 189 -10.19 1.61 11.88
N PRO A 190 -11.53 1.45 12.00
CA PRO A 190 -12.11 0.31 12.68
C PRO A 190 -11.78 -1.01 11.98
N VAL A 191 -11.49 -2.05 12.75
CA VAL A 191 -11.14 -3.38 12.21
C VAL A 191 -12.26 -4.00 11.37
N ASP A 192 -13.53 -3.70 11.68
CA ASP A 192 -14.70 -4.16 10.94
C ASP A 192 -14.69 -3.72 9.47
N ALA A 193 -14.05 -2.61 9.14
CA ALA A 193 -13.86 -2.19 7.75
C ALA A 193 -13.02 -3.20 6.95
N SER A 194 -12.01 -3.80 7.57
CA SER A 194 -11.22 -4.87 6.95
C SER A 194 -11.96 -6.20 6.89
N GLU A 195 -12.78 -6.52 7.91
CA GLU A 195 -13.63 -7.70 7.91
C GLU A 195 -14.66 -7.64 6.77
N GLU A 196 -15.34 -6.50 6.61
CA GLU A 196 -16.29 -6.26 5.53
C GLU A 196 -15.64 -6.32 4.14
N PHE A 197 -14.47 -5.71 3.98
CA PHE A 197 -13.72 -5.79 2.73
C PHE A 197 -13.41 -7.24 2.35
N LEU A 198 -12.86 -8.03 3.30
CA LEU A 198 -12.53 -9.42 3.03
C LEU A 198 -13.77 -10.33 2.81
N ALA A 199 -14.91 -9.99 3.38
CA ALA A 199 -16.15 -10.69 3.09
C ALA A 199 -16.58 -10.52 1.62
N ARG A 200 -16.28 -9.35 1.02
CA ARG A 200 -16.69 -8.99 -0.34
C ARG A 200 -15.65 -9.28 -1.42
N ILE A 201 -14.36 -9.37 -1.03
CA ILE A 201 -13.27 -9.51 -2.00
C ILE A 201 -13.41 -10.77 -2.85
N GLY A 202 -13.19 -10.61 -4.16
CA GLY A 202 -13.29 -11.70 -5.14
C GLY A 202 -12.09 -12.67 -5.16
N SER A 203 -11.06 -12.43 -4.35
CA SER A 203 -9.90 -13.32 -4.25
C SER A 203 -10.25 -14.65 -3.58
N ALA A 204 -9.79 -15.75 -4.18
CA ALA A 204 -9.89 -17.09 -3.57
C ALA A 204 -8.85 -17.32 -2.45
N ARG A 205 -7.72 -16.57 -2.47
CA ARG A 205 -6.66 -16.63 -1.46
C ARG A 205 -6.62 -15.34 -0.68
N LYS A 206 -7.27 -15.34 0.46
CA LYS A 206 -7.40 -14.15 1.32
C LYS A 206 -7.25 -14.50 2.80
N GLU A 207 -6.68 -13.60 3.57
CA GLU A 207 -6.46 -13.75 5.01
C GLU A 207 -6.57 -12.41 5.72
N LEU A 208 -7.19 -12.41 6.92
CA LEU A 208 -7.15 -11.31 7.88
C LEU A 208 -6.42 -11.78 9.15
N LEU A 209 -5.41 -11.04 9.55
CA LEU A 209 -4.78 -11.20 10.86
C LEU A 209 -5.07 -9.96 11.71
N VAL A 210 -5.87 -10.17 12.76
CA VAL A 210 -6.15 -9.13 13.76
C VAL A 210 -5.18 -9.28 14.93
N LEU A 211 -4.41 -8.22 15.21
CA LEU A 211 -3.46 -8.18 16.31
C LEU A 211 -4.13 -7.59 17.55
N GLY A 212 -4.17 -8.36 18.66
CA GLY A 212 -4.93 -8.01 19.86
C GLY A 212 -4.49 -6.71 20.53
N ASP A 213 -3.20 -6.38 20.50
CA ASP A 213 -2.58 -5.18 21.07
C ASP A 213 -2.02 -4.22 20.01
N GLY A 214 -2.34 -4.45 18.74
CA GLY A 214 -1.92 -3.60 17.61
C GLY A 214 -2.71 -2.30 17.55
N ASP A 215 -1.99 -1.20 17.31
CA ASP A 215 -2.54 0.12 17.00
C ASP A 215 -2.71 0.33 15.49
N HIS A 216 -3.12 1.55 15.06
CA HIS A 216 -3.23 1.92 13.64
C HIS A 216 -1.91 1.81 12.89
N ARG A 217 -0.80 2.09 13.53
CA ARG A 217 0.52 2.19 12.87
C ARG A 217 1.13 0.82 12.63
N LEU A 218 0.92 -0.15 13.52
CA LEU A 218 1.53 -1.49 13.46
C LEU A 218 3.06 -1.45 13.28
N ASN A 219 3.74 -0.41 13.77
CA ASN A 219 5.17 -0.24 13.55
C ASN A 219 5.99 -1.32 14.28
N ARG A 220 5.64 -1.59 15.53
CA ARG A 220 6.31 -2.60 16.36
C ARG A 220 6.20 -4.00 15.75
N GLU A 221 5.05 -4.31 15.20
CA GLU A 221 4.72 -5.62 14.63
C GLU A 221 5.26 -5.80 13.21
N PHE A 222 5.53 -4.70 12.49
CA PHE A 222 5.80 -4.70 11.05
C PHE A 222 6.92 -5.66 10.62
N PRO A 223 8.06 -5.84 11.34
CA PRO A 223 9.08 -6.80 10.92
C PRO A 223 8.56 -8.25 10.85
N ALA A 224 7.67 -8.63 11.79
CA ALA A 224 7.06 -9.95 11.78
C ALA A 224 5.97 -10.07 10.70
N LEU A 225 5.17 -9.02 10.53
CA LEU A 225 4.13 -8.95 9.51
C LEU A 225 4.71 -8.99 8.09
N LEU A 226 5.84 -8.31 7.87
CA LEU A 226 6.54 -8.35 6.58
C LEU A 226 7.01 -9.77 6.24
N ARG A 227 7.64 -10.49 7.18
CA ARG A 227 8.04 -11.89 6.96
C ARG A 227 6.83 -12.76 6.63
N ARG A 228 5.71 -12.60 7.35
CA ARG A 228 4.47 -13.31 7.05
C ARG A 228 3.93 -12.98 5.67
N ALA A 229 3.98 -11.70 5.27
CA ALA A 229 3.59 -11.25 3.94
C ALA A 229 4.45 -11.91 2.84
N LEU A 230 5.75 -11.92 3.04
CA LEU A 230 6.67 -12.57 2.09
C LEU A 230 6.39 -14.07 1.95
N THR A 231 6.18 -14.77 3.06
CA THR A 231 5.79 -16.20 3.04
C THR A 231 4.43 -16.40 2.37
N PHE A 232 3.45 -15.55 2.67
CA PHE A 232 2.12 -15.62 2.02
C PHE A 232 2.22 -15.47 0.50
N HIS A 233 3.11 -14.65 -0.02
CA HIS A 233 3.31 -14.48 -1.46
C HIS A 233 4.39 -15.41 -2.06
N GLY A 234 5.02 -16.30 -1.25
CA GLY A 234 6.08 -17.19 -1.71
C GLY A 234 7.40 -16.49 -2.04
N LEU A 235 7.67 -15.37 -1.37
CA LEU A 235 8.81 -14.48 -1.62
C LEU A 235 9.87 -14.51 -0.50
N ASP A 236 9.72 -15.39 0.47
CA ASP A 236 10.55 -15.52 1.68
C ASP A 236 11.87 -16.28 1.45
N ARG A 237 12.11 -16.79 0.24
CA ARG A 237 13.36 -17.48 -0.12
C ARG A 237 14.22 -16.57 -0.97
N GLY A 238 15.49 -16.43 -0.59
CA GLY A 238 16.49 -15.76 -1.42
C GLY A 238 16.72 -16.56 -2.70
N CYS A 239 16.92 -15.87 -3.80
CA CYS A 239 17.28 -16.51 -5.05
C CYS A 239 18.62 -17.26 -4.92
N GLY A 240 18.67 -18.49 -5.43
CA GLY A 240 19.87 -19.34 -5.40
C GLY A 240 19.89 -20.44 -4.34
N ARG A 241 18.88 -20.58 -3.47
CA ARG A 241 18.71 -21.81 -2.68
C ARG A 241 17.77 -22.77 -3.40
N SER A 242 18.33 -23.55 -4.33
CA SER A 242 17.68 -24.78 -4.82
C SER A 242 17.25 -25.64 -3.63
N ALA A 243 16.04 -26.19 -3.69
CA ALA A 243 15.57 -27.16 -2.71
C ALA A 243 16.66 -28.26 -2.53
N PRO A 244 16.91 -28.75 -1.30
CA PRO A 244 17.79 -29.90 -1.14
C PRO A 244 17.20 -31.03 -1.96
N ALA A 245 18.00 -31.55 -2.86
CA ALA A 245 17.67 -32.75 -3.64
C ALA A 245 17.26 -33.83 -2.65
N SER A 246 16.06 -34.38 -2.81
CA SER A 246 15.65 -35.60 -2.14
C SER A 246 16.73 -36.66 -2.38
N ARG A 247 17.44 -37.05 -1.33
CA ARG A 247 18.28 -38.23 -1.38
C ARG A 247 17.34 -39.42 -1.44
N ASP A 248 16.98 -39.83 -2.64
CA ASP A 248 16.49 -41.18 -2.88
C ASP A 248 17.64 -42.12 -2.56
N SER A 249 17.53 -42.75 -1.43
CA SER A 249 18.26 -43.96 -1.09
C SER A 249 17.73 -45.10 -1.97
N ALA A 250 18.50 -45.52 -2.89
CA ALA A 250 18.34 -46.83 -3.55
C ALA A 250 19.39 -47.81 -3.01
N PRO A 251 19.22 -49.09 -3.28
CA PRO A 251 18.78 -50.18 -2.39
C PRO A 251 19.90 -50.85 -1.65
#